data_a7121d11e8aa28e9c06218d6bb5189fc
#
_entry.id   a7121d11e8aa28e9c06218d6bb5189fc
#
_cell.length_a   1.000
_cell.length_b   1.000
_cell.length_c   1.000
_cell.angle_alpha   90.00
_cell.angle_beta   90.00
_cell.angle_gamma   90.00
#
_symmetry.space_group_name_H-M   'P 1'
#
loop_
_entity.id
_entity.type
_entity.pdbx_description
1 polymer ?
#
loop_
_entity_poly.entity_id
_entity_poly.type
_entity_poly.pdbx_seq_one_letter_code
_entity_poly.pdbx_strand_id
1 'polypeptide(L)'
;MKKLTFLLRSLKLSIIELLLNKGEYNMATTKLYQQDVNIKEWDATITKITENGIYLDRTAFFPEGGGQSCDLGTIAFAGALIDVTDVQEDGDDVVHSLSSTQGLTEGASVHCSLDWDRRFDNMQRHCGEHILSGIFYQECGGVNRGFHMGEDYMTIDISLEDEPTNPEMSRPTQIDHALAARCELLANRVIWENTPVTVMRFETREEASDMPLRKALAFDEDISIVCVGSPENPADCVACCGTHPKTAGQVGLIKILKVENYKGMFRIFFEAGQRALADYHMKHDMLQEMSNDRSCSLEDLPEKIKGIEAKLADAKGSLAAIKKVLLSAEQQKLDIALDASETTVLVHPLENLTMDDAFNLSKEYMGKPACKGRLIMLYCPEETSYVLASQGTPDCGALVKEYAGFYGGKGGGRNLSARAIFTTEEDAALFAELLRKHLQ
;
A
#
# COMPACT_ATOMS: atom_id res chain seq x y z
N MET A 1 18.64 48.01 -69.04
CA MET A 1 19.29 47.69 -67.74
C MET A 1 18.47 48.12 -66.51
N LYS A 2 17.89 49.33 -66.43
CA LYS A 2 17.15 49.80 -65.23
C LYS A 2 15.88 48.99 -64.91
N LYS A 3 15.14 48.41 -65.88
CA LYS A 3 13.96 47.58 -65.67
C LYS A 3 14.28 46.19 -65.06
N LEU A 4 15.43 45.61 -65.36
CA LEU A 4 15.85 44.31 -64.88
C LEU A 4 16.28 44.38 -63.40
N THR A 5 16.90 45.49 -63.01
CA THR A 5 17.31 45.73 -61.59
C THR A 5 16.12 45.99 -60.72
N PHE A 6 15.03 46.57 -61.19
CA PHE A 6 13.79 46.79 -60.44
C PHE A 6 13.02 45.48 -60.24
N LEU A 7 12.93 44.62 -61.26
CA LEU A 7 12.33 43.30 -61.16
C LEU A 7 13.09 42.38 -60.16
N LEU A 8 14.43 42.40 -60.20
CA LEU A 8 15.28 41.64 -59.31
C LEU A 8 15.17 42.12 -57.81
N ARG A 9 14.96 43.40 -57.56
CA ARG A 9 14.68 43.96 -56.24
C ARG A 9 13.29 43.59 -55.75
N SER A 10 12.27 43.66 -56.65
CA SER A 10 10.91 43.24 -56.32
C SER A 10 10.81 41.72 -55.99
N LEU A 11 11.49 40.88 -56.80
CA LEU A 11 11.57 39.43 -56.51
C LEU A 11 12.34 39.13 -55.22
N LYS A 12 13.44 39.85 -54.93
CA LYS A 12 14.16 39.70 -53.66
C LYS A 12 13.30 40.11 -52.45
N LEU A 13 12.55 41.23 -52.55
CA LEU A 13 11.63 41.67 -51.50
C LEU A 13 10.48 40.66 -51.31
N SER A 14 9.88 40.15 -52.38
CA SER A 14 8.84 39.12 -52.29
C SER A 14 9.35 37.78 -51.73
N ILE A 15 10.60 37.38 -52.05
CA ILE A 15 11.23 36.18 -51.50
C ILE A 15 11.59 36.41 -50.03
N ILE A 16 12.02 37.61 -49.63
CA ILE A 16 12.29 37.96 -48.24
C ILE A 16 10.98 38.06 -47.46
N GLU A 17 9.90 38.61 -48.01
CA GLU A 17 8.57 38.61 -47.40
C GLU A 17 7.96 37.17 -47.35
N LEU A 18 8.20 36.32 -48.36
CA LEU A 18 7.81 34.91 -48.34
C LEU A 18 8.62 34.09 -47.31
N LEU A 19 9.89 34.44 -47.09
CA LEU A 19 10.76 33.85 -46.09
C LEU A 19 10.44 34.38 -44.68
N LEU A 20 9.98 35.62 -44.54
CA LEU A 20 9.55 36.23 -43.31
C LEU A 20 8.10 35.80 -42.91
N ASN A 21 7.22 35.56 -43.91
CA ASN A 21 5.87 34.99 -43.72
C ASN A 21 5.86 33.46 -43.61
N LYS A 22 6.97 32.75 -43.81
CA LYS A 22 7.16 31.35 -43.43
C LYS A 22 7.75 31.19 -42.02
N GLY A 23 7.66 32.22 -41.20
CA GLY A 23 8.08 32.24 -39.80
C GLY A 23 7.13 31.57 -38.83
N GLU A 24 6.25 30.70 -39.26
CA GLU A 24 5.66 29.67 -38.44
C GLU A 24 6.34 28.32 -38.72
N TYR A 25 7.67 28.23 -38.55
CA TYR A 25 8.27 26.97 -38.17
C TYR A 25 7.86 26.73 -36.73
N ASN A 26 6.73 26.08 -36.57
CA ASN A 26 6.41 25.40 -35.33
C ASN A 26 7.47 24.29 -35.19
N MET A 27 8.66 24.64 -34.67
CA MET A 27 9.68 23.63 -34.39
C MET A 27 9.19 22.88 -33.18
N ALA A 28 9.03 21.56 -33.32
CA ALA A 28 8.69 20.66 -32.23
C ALA A 28 9.55 20.95 -31.00
N THR A 29 8.98 20.78 -29.81
CA THR A 29 9.69 21.00 -28.55
C THR A 29 10.98 20.18 -28.48
N THR A 30 12.13 20.83 -28.32
CA THR A 30 13.41 20.13 -28.12
C THR A 30 13.40 19.41 -26.76
N LYS A 31 13.36 18.07 -26.76
CA LYS A 31 13.29 17.22 -25.55
C LYS A 31 14.69 17.07 -24.93
N LEU A 32 15.09 18.00 -24.04
CA LEU A 32 16.42 18.03 -23.40
C LEU A 32 16.68 16.80 -22.54
N TYR A 33 15.64 16.24 -21.88
CA TYR A 33 15.75 15.02 -21.07
C TYR A 33 16.21 13.81 -21.89
N GLN A 34 16.09 13.86 -23.21
CA GLN A 34 16.60 12.83 -24.10
C GLN A 34 18.10 13.01 -24.39
N GLN A 35 18.65 14.21 -24.21
CA GLN A 35 20.06 14.53 -24.46
C GLN A 35 20.90 14.35 -23.18
N ASP A 36 20.45 14.89 -22.07
CA ASP A 36 21.05 14.67 -20.76
C ASP A 36 19.96 14.66 -19.65
N VAL A 37 19.75 13.49 -19.05
CA VAL A 37 18.79 13.29 -17.97
C VAL A 37 19.12 14.06 -16.68
N ASN A 38 20.36 14.60 -16.56
CA ASN A 38 20.83 15.32 -15.37
C ASN A 38 20.62 16.83 -15.45
N ILE A 39 19.99 17.35 -16.49
CA ILE A 39 19.63 18.77 -16.57
C ILE A 39 18.59 19.07 -15.51
N LYS A 40 18.93 19.99 -14.58
CA LYS A 40 18.08 20.40 -13.46
C LYS A 40 17.45 21.76 -13.67
N GLU A 41 18.15 22.64 -14.40
CA GLU A 41 17.75 24.03 -14.68
C GLU A 41 18.09 24.38 -16.12
N TRP A 42 17.23 25.15 -16.77
CA TRP A 42 17.45 25.64 -18.13
C TRP A 42 16.57 26.85 -18.43
N ASP A 43 16.97 27.63 -19.41
CA ASP A 43 16.14 28.70 -19.95
C ASP A 43 15.39 28.20 -21.19
N ALA A 44 14.14 28.61 -21.32
CA ALA A 44 13.26 28.28 -22.45
C ALA A 44 12.43 29.49 -22.86
N THR A 45 11.87 29.42 -24.07
CA THR A 45 10.93 30.41 -24.60
C THR A 45 9.53 29.79 -24.65
N ILE A 46 8.53 30.53 -24.18
CA ILE A 46 7.13 30.12 -24.34
C ILE A 46 6.72 30.25 -25.79
N THR A 47 6.41 29.15 -26.47
CA THR A 47 6.01 29.11 -27.86
C THR A 47 4.51 29.26 -28.04
N LYS A 48 3.71 28.76 -27.07
CA LYS A 48 2.25 28.78 -27.13
C LYS A 48 1.64 28.72 -25.70
N ILE A 49 0.52 29.41 -25.53
CA ILE A 49 -0.28 29.35 -24.29
C ILE A 49 -1.69 28.85 -24.65
N THR A 50 -2.19 27.88 -23.93
CA THR A 50 -3.53 27.29 -24.10
C THR A 50 -4.27 27.21 -22.76
N GLU A 51 -5.54 26.78 -22.80
CA GLU A 51 -6.30 26.49 -21.57
C GLU A 51 -5.69 25.34 -20.76
N ASN A 52 -4.99 24.40 -21.41
CA ASN A 52 -4.38 23.23 -20.79
C ASN A 52 -2.97 23.47 -20.23
N GLY A 53 -2.33 24.60 -20.57
CA GLY A 53 -0.97 24.90 -20.13
C GLY A 53 -0.16 25.64 -21.18
N ILE A 54 1.16 25.55 -21.06
CA ILE A 54 2.11 26.21 -21.97
C ILE A 54 2.96 25.20 -22.73
N TYR A 55 3.46 25.62 -23.88
CA TYR A 55 4.46 24.92 -24.68
C TYR A 55 5.76 25.73 -24.65
N LEU A 56 6.89 25.02 -24.63
CA LEU A 56 8.22 25.58 -24.57
C LEU A 56 9.01 25.17 -25.83
N ASP A 57 9.92 26.02 -26.30
CA ASP A 57 10.84 25.68 -27.41
C ASP A 57 11.74 24.49 -27.04
N ARG A 58 12.03 24.30 -25.76
CA ARG A 58 12.80 23.21 -25.20
C ARG A 58 12.38 22.87 -23.77
N THR A 59 12.47 21.61 -23.42
CA THR A 59 12.13 21.17 -22.04
C THR A 59 12.99 20.00 -21.58
N ALA A 60 13.41 20.05 -20.29
CA ALA A 60 13.98 18.92 -19.58
C ALA A 60 12.94 18.20 -18.71
N PHE A 61 11.72 18.71 -18.57
CA PHE A 61 10.62 18.01 -17.94
C PHE A 61 10.23 16.78 -18.76
N PHE A 62 10.28 15.60 -18.14
CA PHE A 62 9.81 14.36 -18.74
C PHE A 62 8.28 14.29 -18.66
N PRO A 63 7.56 14.09 -19.77
CA PRO A 63 6.13 13.85 -19.77
C PRO A 63 5.82 12.46 -19.24
N GLU A 64 4.59 12.23 -18.76
CA GLU A 64 4.16 10.90 -18.37
C GLU A 64 4.28 9.92 -19.54
N GLY A 65 4.96 8.78 -19.33
CA GLY A 65 5.15 7.81 -20.40
C GLY A 65 5.91 6.56 -19.95
N GLY A 66 5.68 5.44 -20.63
CA GLY A 66 6.39 4.18 -20.36
C GLY A 66 6.22 3.64 -18.93
N GLY A 67 5.13 3.99 -18.23
CA GLY A 67 4.88 3.62 -16.85
C GLY A 67 5.58 4.51 -15.82
N GLN A 68 6.32 5.54 -16.26
CA GLN A 68 6.92 6.54 -15.41
C GLN A 68 6.04 7.79 -15.35
N SER A 69 5.80 8.30 -14.13
CA SER A 69 5.07 9.56 -13.92
C SER A 69 5.86 10.75 -14.46
N CYS A 70 5.15 11.82 -14.84
CA CYS A 70 5.75 13.06 -15.28
C CYS A 70 6.61 13.71 -14.20
N ASP A 71 7.54 14.57 -14.66
CA ASP A 71 8.26 15.45 -13.76
C ASP A 71 7.40 16.62 -13.30
N LEU A 72 7.79 17.15 -12.16
CA LEU A 72 7.29 18.40 -11.61
C LEU A 72 8.45 19.38 -11.42
N GLY A 73 8.12 20.61 -11.08
CA GLY A 73 9.11 21.65 -10.80
C GLY A 73 8.51 23.04 -10.86
N THR A 74 9.31 24.04 -11.22
CA THR A 74 8.88 25.42 -11.27
C THR A 74 9.35 26.16 -12.51
N ILE A 75 8.61 27.18 -12.87
CA ILE A 75 8.97 28.14 -13.92
C ILE A 75 9.04 29.52 -13.30
N ALA A 76 10.19 30.19 -13.40
CA ALA A 76 10.38 31.57 -12.95
C ALA A 76 10.14 32.55 -14.10
N PHE A 77 9.24 33.50 -13.89
CA PHE A 77 8.94 34.58 -14.81
C PHE A 77 8.65 35.90 -14.08
N ALA A 78 9.32 36.99 -14.48
CA ALA A 78 9.13 38.32 -13.92
C ALA A 78 9.19 38.39 -12.38
N GLY A 79 10.01 37.53 -11.74
CA GLY A 79 10.17 37.45 -10.29
C GLY A 79 9.13 36.59 -9.57
N ALA A 80 8.17 36.00 -10.29
CA ALA A 80 7.23 34.99 -9.75
C ALA A 80 7.75 33.58 -10.04
N LEU A 81 7.46 32.65 -9.11
CA LEU A 81 7.62 31.22 -9.31
C LEU A 81 6.23 30.60 -9.54
N ILE A 82 6.12 29.80 -10.57
CA ILE A 82 4.88 29.12 -10.99
C ILE A 82 5.15 27.62 -10.99
N ASP A 83 4.34 26.85 -10.29
CA ASP A 83 4.50 25.40 -10.21
C ASP A 83 4.07 24.73 -11.52
N VAL A 84 4.88 23.79 -11.99
CA VAL A 84 4.54 22.81 -13.03
C VAL A 84 3.86 21.64 -12.34
N THR A 85 2.57 21.45 -12.61
CA THR A 85 1.72 20.47 -11.91
C THR A 85 1.49 19.20 -12.70
N ASP A 86 1.72 19.23 -14.03
CA ASP A 86 1.63 18.06 -14.91
C ASP A 86 2.40 18.34 -16.21
N VAL A 87 2.91 17.29 -16.85
CA VAL A 87 3.61 17.35 -18.13
C VAL A 87 3.17 16.17 -19.00
N GLN A 88 2.66 16.47 -20.20
CA GLN A 88 2.12 15.46 -21.12
C GLN A 88 2.69 15.64 -22.53
N GLU A 89 2.75 14.54 -23.29
CA GLU A 89 3.04 14.61 -24.72
C GLU A 89 1.79 15.09 -25.50
N ASP A 90 2.00 15.95 -26.47
CA ASP A 90 1.00 16.40 -27.45
C ASP A 90 1.58 16.29 -28.87
N GLY A 91 1.54 15.09 -29.44
CA GLY A 91 2.24 14.77 -30.67
C GLY A 91 3.76 14.88 -30.48
N ASP A 92 4.41 15.73 -31.30
CA ASP A 92 5.85 16.00 -31.21
C ASP A 92 6.20 17.02 -30.12
N ASP A 93 5.20 17.73 -29.59
CA ASP A 93 5.35 18.76 -28.57
C ASP A 93 5.15 18.21 -27.15
N VAL A 94 5.45 19.06 -26.16
CA VAL A 94 5.24 18.79 -24.74
C VAL A 94 4.45 19.94 -24.12
N VAL A 95 3.29 19.62 -23.55
CA VAL A 95 2.46 20.58 -22.81
C VAL A 95 2.77 20.52 -21.30
N HIS A 96 2.92 21.70 -20.69
CA HIS A 96 3.21 21.86 -19.26
C HIS A 96 2.01 22.53 -18.60
N SER A 97 1.29 21.79 -17.75
CA SER A 97 0.22 22.35 -16.92
C SER A 97 0.81 23.11 -15.75
N LEU A 98 0.31 24.32 -15.51
CA LEU A 98 0.84 25.23 -14.50
C LEU A 98 -0.22 25.55 -13.43
N SER A 99 0.24 25.87 -12.23
CA SER A 99 -0.66 26.38 -11.16
C SER A 99 -1.34 27.72 -11.54
N SER A 100 -0.72 28.49 -12.45
CA SER A 100 -1.29 29.70 -13.04
C SER A 100 -0.56 30.08 -14.33
N THR A 101 -1.30 30.55 -15.33
CA THR A 101 -0.74 31.14 -16.57
C THR A 101 -0.83 32.66 -16.57
N GLN A 102 -1.31 33.26 -15.48
CA GLN A 102 -1.56 34.70 -15.40
C GLN A 102 -0.26 35.50 -15.56
N GLY A 103 -0.26 36.42 -16.51
CA GLY A 103 0.87 37.31 -16.81
C GLY A 103 1.91 36.73 -17.75
N LEU A 104 1.84 35.43 -18.08
CA LEU A 104 2.68 34.83 -19.11
C LEU A 104 2.30 35.33 -20.50
N THR A 105 3.28 35.44 -21.38
CA THR A 105 3.06 35.83 -22.77
C THR A 105 3.88 34.94 -23.70
N GLU A 106 3.34 34.64 -24.87
CA GLU A 106 4.08 33.93 -25.93
C GLU A 106 5.31 34.77 -26.37
N GLY A 107 6.41 34.09 -26.62
CA GLY A 107 7.71 34.71 -26.92
C GLY A 107 8.50 35.12 -25.68
N ALA A 108 7.95 34.99 -24.48
CA ALA A 108 8.66 35.31 -23.25
C ALA A 108 9.72 34.25 -22.91
N SER A 109 10.86 34.69 -22.40
CA SER A 109 11.89 33.82 -21.83
C SER A 109 11.55 33.50 -20.39
N VAL A 110 11.66 32.26 -20.04
CA VAL A 110 11.40 31.72 -18.67
C VAL A 110 12.58 30.87 -18.21
N HIS A 111 12.82 30.84 -16.90
CA HIS A 111 13.78 29.93 -16.29
C HIS A 111 13.05 28.76 -15.65
N CYS A 112 13.40 27.54 -16.04
CA CYS A 112 12.77 26.30 -15.59
C CYS A 112 13.67 25.57 -14.59
N SER A 113 13.11 25.09 -13.50
CA SER A 113 13.81 24.28 -12.49
C SER A 113 13.03 22.99 -12.21
N LEU A 114 13.71 21.86 -12.35
CA LEU A 114 13.17 20.53 -12.14
C LEU A 114 13.13 20.17 -10.64
N ASP A 115 12.07 19.52 -10.18
CA ASP A 115 12.09 18.77 -8.92
C ASP A 115 13.02 17.54 -9.11
N TRP A 116 14.28 17.73 -8.72
CA TRP A 116 15.30 16.73 -8.92
C TRP A 116 15.10 15.49 -8.06
N ASP A 117 14.57 15.65 -6.86
CA ASP A 117 14.37 14.51 -5.96
C ASP A 117 13.31 13.58 -6.53
N ARG A 118 12.21 14.12 -7.06
CA ARG A 118 11.20 13.37 -7.79
C ARG A 118 11.75 12.70 -9.07
N ARG A 119 12.50 13.43 -9.89
CA ARG A 119 13.12 12.89 -11.10
C ARG A 119 14.05 11.74 -10.77
N PHE A 120 14.91 11.91 -9.79
CA PHE A 120 15.89 10.91 -9.43
C PHE A 120 15.24 9.66 -8.80
N ASP A 121 14.22 9.83 -7.97
CA ASP A 121 13.39 8.74 -7.45
C ASP A 121 12.76 7.93 -8.60
N ASN A 122 12.14 8.61 -9.58
CA ASN A 122 11.56 7.95 -10.76
C ASN A 122 12.63 7.20 -11.56
N MET A 123 13.81 7.80 -11.77
CA MET A 123 14.92 7.15 -12.48
C MET A 123 15.46 5.92 -11.74
N GLN A 124 15.59 5.98 -10.41
CA GLN A 124 16.02 4.84 -9.58
C GLN A 124 15.01 3.69 -9.68
N ARG A 125 13.73 3.99 -9.57
CA ARG A 125 12.65 3.02 -9.60
C ARG A 125 12.51 2.38 -10.97
N HIS A 126 12.51 3.19 -12.03
CA HIS A 126 12.37 2.70 -13.40
C HIS A 126 13.57 1.83 -13.82
N CYS A 127 14.79 2.30 -13.55
CA CYS A 127 15.98 1.48 -13.82
C CYS A 127 16.02 0.22 -12.95
N GLY A 128 15.53 0.27 -11.73
CA GLY A 128 15.36 -0.88 -10.84
C GLY A 128 14.41 -1.92 -11.44
N GLU A 129 13.32 -1.49 -12.09
CA GLU A 129 12.43 -2.38 -12.83
C GLU A 129 13.16 -3.10 -13.95
N HIS A 130 13.90 -2.37 -14.78
CA HIS A 130 14.68 -2.95 -15.88
C HIS A 130 15.63 -4.04 -15.38
N ILE A 131 16.44 -3.72 -14.36
CA ILE A 131 17.40 -4.67 -13.80
C ILE A 131 16.67 -5.91 -13.28
N LEU A 132 15.62 -5.73 -12.47
CA LEU A 132 14.91 -6.85 -11.87
C LEU A 132 14.22 -7.73 -12.91
N SER A 133 13.55 -7.13 -13.89
CA SER A 133 12.89 -7.84 -14.99
C SER A 133 13.88 -8.61 -15.86
N GLY A 134 15.05 -8.01 -16.16
CA GLY A 134 16.12 -8.66 -16.89
C GLY A 134 16.66 -9.89 -16.14
N ILE A 135 16.85 -9.77 -14.83
CA ILE A 135 17.31 -10.90 -14.00
C ILE A 135 16.28 -12.02 -13.92
N PHE A 136 14.97 -11.74 -13.78
CA PHE A 136 13.94 -12.79 -13.86
C PHE A 136 13.94 -13.48 -15.22
N TYR A 137 14.15 -12.72 -16.29
CA TYR A 137 14.26 -13.29 -17.61
C TYR A 137 15.47 -14.23 -17.76
N GLN A 138 16.64 -13.82 -17.27
CA GLN A 138 17.86 -14.63 -17.33
C GLN A 138 17.83 -15.86 -16.42
N GLU A 139 17.29 -15.74 -15.20
CA GLU A 139 17.32 -16.80 -14.20
C GLU A 139 16.25 -17.89 -14.40
N CYS A 140 15.11 -17.53 -14.95
CA CYS A 140 13.98 -18.47 -15.05
C CYS A 140 13.14 -18.33 -16.33
N GLY A 141 13.58 -17.57 -17.33
CA GLY A 141 12.80 -17.29 -18.53
C GLY A 141 11.53 -16.48 -18.26
N GLY A 142 11.47 -15.80 -17.12
CA GLY A 142 10.32 -15.00 -16.69
C GLY A 142 10.14 -13.74 -17.51
N VAL A 143 9.06 -13.64 -18.28
CA VAL A 143 8.76 -12.46 -19.10
C VAL A 143 7.88 -11.48 -18.34
N ASN A 144 8.35 -10.25 -18.14
CA ASN A 144 7.52 -9.18 -17.56
C ASN A 144 6.42 -8.78 -18.56
N ARG A 145 5.15 -8.96 -18.19
CA ARG A 145 3.96 -8.63 -18.98
C ARG A 145 3.25 -7.36 -18.50
N GLY A 146 3.60 -6.85 -17.32
CA GLY A 146 3.00 -5.65 -16.77
C GLY A 146 3.93 -4.96 -15.78
N PHE A 147 4.03 -3.65 -15.88
CA PHE A 147 4.76 -2.79 -14.95
C PHE A 147 3.83 -1.71 -14.42
N HIS A 148 3.92 -1.44 -13.12
CA HIS A 148 3.22 -0.34 -12.47
C HIS A 148 4.12 0.30 -11.43
N MET A 149 4.29 1.62 -11.53
CA MET A 149 5.03 2.46 -10.59
C MET A 149 4.03 3.23 -9.73
N GLY A 150 3.57 2.60 -8.62
CA GLY A 150 2.63 3.22 -7.68
C GLY A 150 3.31 4.16 -6.69
N GLU A 151 2.52 4.82 -5.84
CA GLU A 151 3.06 5.68 -4.77
C GLU A 151 3.79 4.88 -3.68
N ASP A 152 3.21 3.76 -3.23
CA ASP A 152 3.71 2.98 -2.10
C ASP A 152 4.69 1.87 -2.50
N TYR A 153 4.55 1.33 -3.71
CA TYR A 153 5.37 0.23 -4.23
C TYR A 153 5.29 0.14 -5.74
N MET A 154 6.23 -0.58 -6.32
CA MET A 154 6.19 -1.00 -7.72
C MET A 154 5.75 -2.45 -7.85
N THR A 155 5.20 -2.80 -9.02
CA THR A 155 4.92 -4.19 -9.37
C THR A 155 5.38 -4.52 -10.78
N ILE A 156 5.88 -5.76 -10.95
CA ILE A 156 6.03 -6.42 -12.24
C ILE A 156 5.24 -7.72 -12.25
N ASP A 157 4.62 -8.03 -13.39
CA ASP A 157 3.86 -9.27 -13.58
C ASP A 157 4.69 -10.24 -14.44
N ILE A 158 5.28 -11.24 -13.83
CA ILE A 158 6.17 -12.21 -14.48
C ILE A 158 5.38 -13.42 -14.94
N SER A 159 5.39 -13.65 -16.27
CA SER A 159 4.88 -14.89 -16.89
C SER A 159 6.00 -15.92 -17.01
N LEU A 160 5.71 -17.17 -16.66
CA LEU A 160 6.57 -18.33 -16.88
C LEU A 160 6.07 -19.23 -18.02
N GLU A 161 5.02 -18.82 -18.74
CA GLU A 161 4.40 -19.62 -19.81
C GLU A 161 5.16 -19.54 -21.14
N ASP A 162 5.93 -18.46 -21.34
CA ASP A 162 6.69 -18.28 -22.58
C ASP A 162 7.87 -19.24 -22.67
N GLU A 163 8.21 -19.71 -23.88
CA GLU A 163 9.38 -20.56 -24.08
C GLU A 163 10.67 -19.80 -23.76
N PRO A 164 11.58 -20.35 -22.92
CA PRO A 164 12.84 -19.71 -22.62
C PRO A 164 13.70 -19.60 -23.88
N THR A 165 14.40 -18.51 -24.01
CA THR A 165 15.39 -18.31 -25.09
C THR A 165 16.58 -19.26 -24.98
N ASN A 166 16.84 -19.81 -23.78
CA ASN A 166 17.82 -20.87 -23.55
C ASN A 166 17.13 -22.21 -23.28
N PRO A 167 17.19 -23.20 -24.21
CA PRO A 167 16.56 -24.52 -24.05
C PRO A 167 17.10 -25.34 -22.87
N GLU A 168 18.30 -25.03 -22.35
CA GLU A 168 18.92 -25.70 -21.21
C GLU A 168 18.46 -25.14 -19.86
N MET A 169 17.71 -24.03 -19.86
CA MET A 169 17.21 -23.41 -18.64
C MET A 169 16.12 -24.24 -18.00
N SER A 170 16.34 -24.65 -16.74
CA SER A 170 15.32 -25.29 -15.92
C SER A 170 14.20 -24.32 -15.59
N ARG A 171 12.98 -24.58 -16.06
CA ARG A 171 11.80 -23.75 -15.75
C ARG A 171 11.24 -24.09 -14.38
N PRO A 172 11.16 -23.13 -13.47
CA PRO A 172 10.36 -23.30 -12.27
C PRO A 172 8.87 -23.23 -12.63
N THR A 173 8.05 -23.97 -11.90
CA THR A 173 6.58 -23.88 -12.00
C THR A 173 6.00 -22.77 -11.15
N GLN A 174 6.83 -22.15 -10.30
CA GLN A 174 6.46 -21.06 -9.40
C GLN A 174 7.67 -20.19 -9.08
N ILE A 175 7.41 -18.94 -8.72
CA ILE A 175 8.41 -18.05 -8.14
C ILE A 175 8.23 -18.11 -6.63
N ASP A 176 8.99 -18.97 -5.98
CA ASP A 176 9.02 -19.10 -4.53
C ASP A 176 9.95 -18.07 -3.88
N HIS A 177 9.99 -18.06 -2.55
CA HIS A 177 10.84 -17.16 -1.80
C HIS A 177 12.34 -17.32 -2.12
N ALA A 178 12.80 -18.54 -2.37
CA ALA A 178 14.21 -18.79 -2.63
C ALA A 178 14.64 -18.23 -4.00
N LEU A 179 13.81 -18.45 -5.04
CA LEU A 179 14.05 -17.87 -6.37
C LEU A 179 13.97 -16.35 -6.34
N ALA A 180 12.94 -15.79 -5.68
CA ALA A 180 12.80 -14.34 -5.54
C ALA A 180 14.01 -13.71 -4.82
N ALA A 181 14.47 -14.29 -3.72
CA ALA A 181 15.66 -13.83 -2.99
C ALA A 181 16.95 -13.94 -3.83
N ARG A 182 17.06 -14.99 -4.65
CA ARG A 182 18.17 -15.14 -5.60
C ARG A 182 18.15 -14.05 -6.67
N CYS A 183 16.99 -13.81 -7.29
CA CYS A 183 16.84 -12.74 -8.29
C CYS A 183 17.12 -11.35 -7.68
N GLU A 184 16.64 -11.07 -6.48
CA GLU A 184 16.95 -9.85 -5.74
C GLU A 184 18.45 -9.66 -5.52
N LEU A 185 19.16 -10.71 -5.07
CA LEU A 185 20.60 -10.67 -4.86
C LEU A 185 21.35 -10.40 -6.18
N LEU A 186 20.97 -11.06 -7.27
CA LEU A 186 21.61 -10.86 -8.58
C LEU A 186 21.34 -9.46 -9.12
N ALA A 187 20.13 -8.94 -8.98
CA ALA A 187 19.79 -7.57 -9.34
C ALA A 187 20.65 -6.56 -8.56
N ASN A 188 20.84 -6.78 -7.25
CA ASN A 188 21.72 -5.93 -6.45
C ASN A 188 23.22 -6.08 -6.81
N ARG A 189 23.67 -7.22 -7.31
CA ARG A 189 25.03 -7.35 -7.84
C ARG A 189 25.27 -6.44 -9.05
N VAL A 190 24.33 -6.36 -9.98
CA VAL A 190 24.38 -5.42 -11.12
C VAL A 190 24.56 -3.97 -10.64
N ILE A 191 23.85 -3.61 -9.54
CA ILE A 191 23.97 -2.30 -8.90
C ILE A 191 25.37 -2.10 -8.29
N TRP A 192 25.86 -3.07 -7.51
CA TRP A 192 27.17 -2.99 -6.81
C TRP A 192 28.34 -2.98 -7.78
N GLU A 193 28.23 -3.63 -8.93
CA GLU A 193 29.21 -3.58 -10.01
C GLU A 193 29.19 -2.24 -10.75
N ASN A 194 28.22 -1.38 -10.44
CA ASN A 194 28.03 -0.07 -11.06
C ASN A 194 27.97 -0.13 -12.59
N THR A 195 27.27 -1.14 -13.08
CA THR A 195 27.12 -1.45 -14.50
C THR A 195 26.60 -0.22 -15.28
N PRO A 196 27.17 0.11 -16.45
CA PRO A 196 26.72 1.25 -17.26
C PRO A 196 25.28 1.04 -17.74
N VAL A 197 24.51 2.14 -17.82
CA VAL A 197 23.17 2.19 -18.42
C VAL A 197 23.25 3.09 -19.65
N THR A 198 22.95 2.53 -20.81
CA THR A 198 23.06 3.22 -22.11
C THR A 198 21.70 3.31 -22.77
N VAL A 199 21.36 4.51 -23.23
CA VAL A 199 20.17 4.76 -24.04
C VAL A 199 20.62 4.96 -25.49
N MET A 200 20.13 4.13 -26.39
CA MET A 200 20.41 4.16 -27.81
C MET A 200 19.13 4.48 -28.59
N ARG A 201 19.25 5.27 -29.62
CA ARG A 201 18.12 5.67 -30.49
C ARG A 201 18.34 5.21 -31.91
N PHE A 202 17.28 4.73 -32.51
CA PHE A 202 17.24 4.17 -33.84
C PHE A 202 16.06 4.77 -34.59
N GLU A 203 16.27 5.19 -35.85
CA GLU A 203 15.19 5.72 -36.66
C GLU A 203 14.23 4.64 -37.12
N THR A 204 14.74 3.42 -37.33
CA THR A 204 13.94 2.29 -37.83
C THR A 204 14.18 1.00 -37.04
N ARG A 205 13.23 0.05 -37.18
CA ARG A 205 13.34 -1.30 -36.59
C ARG A 205 14.53 -2.09 -37.16
N GLU A 206 14.84 -1.89 -38.44
CA GLU A 206 15.98 -2.56 -39.09
C GLU A 206 17.30 -2.18 -38.44
N GLU A 207 17.49 -0.91 -38.09
CA GLU A 207 18.69 -0.43 -37.41
C GLU A 207 18.82 -1.00 -35.99
N ALA A 208 17.69 -1.26 -35.32
CA ALA A 208 17.62 -1.83 -33.97
C ALA A 208 17.67 -3.38 -33.95
N SER A 209 17.70 -4.03 -35.14
CA SER A 209 17.51 -5.50 -35.25
C SER A 209 18.58 -6.33 -34.56
N ASP A 210 19.81 -5.82 -34.44
CA ASP A 210 20.95 -6.52 -33.84
C ASP A 210 21.01 -6.38 -32.30
N MET A 211 20.05 -5.62 -31.72
CA MET A 211 20.03 -5.43 -30.26
C MET A 211 19.49 -6.67 -29.55
N PRO A 212 20.12 -7.11 -28.42
CA PRO A 212 19.74 -8.30 -27.66
C PRO A 212 18.50 -8.05 -26.79
N LEU A 213 17.38 -7.80 -27.42
CA LEU A 213 16.16 -7.36 -26.75
C LEU A 213 15.50 -8.49 -25.96
N ARG A 214 15.15 -8.20 -24.69
CA ARG A 214 14.33 -9.09 -23.86
C ARG A 214 12.90 -9.26 -24.40
N LYS A 215 12.36 -8.25 -25.09
CA LYS A 215 11.03 -8.26 -25.70
C LYS A 215 11.11 -7.77 -27.15
N ALA A 216 10.25 -8.30 -28.00
CA ALA A 216 10.11 -7.80 -29.36
C ALA A 216 9.69 -6.32 -29.37
N LEU A 217 10.17 -5.57 -30.37
CA LEU A 217 9.80 -4.18 -30.58
C LEU A 217 8.31 -4.06 -30.91
N ALA A 218 7.65 -3.10 -30.29
CA ALA A 218 6.24 -2.78 -30.54
C ALA A 218 6.06 -1.71 -31.64
N PHE A 219 7.12 -0.95 -31.96
CA PHE A 219 7.11 0.18 -32.90
C PHE A 219 8.09 -0.08 -34.03
N ASP A 220 7.87 0.60 -35.15
CA ASP A 220 8.69 0.46 -36.34
C ASP A 220 9.64 1.66 -36.56
N GLU A 221 9.38 2.82 -35.93
CA GLU A 221 10.11 4.07 -36.06
C GLU A 221 10.31 4.71 -34.66
N ASP A 222 11.29 5.63 -34.57
CA ASP A 222 11.67 6.39 -33.34
C ASP A 222 11.88 5.52 -32.12
N ILE A 223 12.71 4.50 -32.24
CA ILE A 223 12.92 3.49 -31.24
C ILE A 223 14.01 3.92 -30.28
N SER A 224 13.67 4.02 -28.98
CA SER A 224 14.62 4.19 -27.87
C SER A 224 14.82 2.86 -27.17
N ILE A 225 16.07 2.40 -27.05
CA ILE A 225 16.44 1.15 -26.38
C ILE A 225 17.34 1.49 -25.19
N VAL A 226 16.98 0.96 -24.03
CA VAL A 226 17.77 1.05 -22.79
C VAL A 226 18.44 -0.28 -22.56
N CYS A 227 19.78 -0.27 -22.45
CA CYS A 227 20.58 -1.44 -22.07
C CYS A 227 21.29 -1.18 -20.74
N VAL A 228 21.13 -2.10 -19.78
CA VAL A 228 21.90 -2.17 -18.56
C VAL A 228 23.01 -3.18 -18.77
N GLY A 229 24.24 -2.71 -18.92
CA GLY A 229 25.41 -3.54 -19.29
C GLY A 229 25.85 -3.32 -20.74
N SER A 230 26.81 -4.13 -21.18
CA SER A 230 27.22 -4.10 -22.59
C SER A 230 26.18 -4.82 -23.46
N PRO A 231 26.01 -4.42 -24.73
CA PRO A 231 25.11 -5.11 -25.66
C PRO A 231 25.43 -6.60 -25.84
N GLU A 232 26.67 -7.03 -25.63
CA GLU A 232 27.08 -8.43 -25.78
C GLU A 232 26.62 -9.30 -24.61
N ASN A 233 26.44 -8.70 -23.42
CA ASN A 233 25.97 -9.42 -22.23
C ASN A 233 25.22 -8.45 -21.28
N PRO A 234 24.05 -7.95 -21.67
CA PRO A 234 23.30 -7.01 -20.85
C PRO A 234 22.58 -7.73 -19.71
N ALA A 235 22.49 -7.06 -18.55
CA ALA A 235 21.59 -7.46 -17.48
C ALA A 235 20.12 -7.27 -17.91
N ASP A 236 19.82 -6.23 -18.68
CA ASP A 236 18.58 -6.02 -19.43
C ASP A 236 18.82 -5.20 -20.70
N CYS A 237 18.02 -5.44 -21.72
CA CYS A 237 17.98 -4.62 -22.93
C CYS A 237 16.56 -4.62 -23.49
N VAL A 238 15.90 -3.46 -23.54
CA VAL A 238 14.49 -3.35 -23.93
C VAL A 238 14.15 -1.96 -24.46
N ALA A 239 13.16 -1.88 -25.33
CA ALA A 239 12.61 -0.59 -25.78
C ALA A 239 11.94 0.15 -24.62
N CYS A 240 12.38 1.39 -24.35
CA CYS A 240 11.88 2.21 -23.28
C CYS A 240 12.07 3.70 -23.59
N CYS A 241 11.06 4.53 -23.29
CA CYS A 241 11.11 5.99 -23.47
C CYS A 241 11.43 6.76 -22.17
N GLY A 242 11.45 6.08 -21.02
CA GLY A 242 11.64 6.70 -19.70
C GLY A 242 13.05 7.28 -19.48
N THR A 243 13.23 7.92 -18.33
CA THR A 243 14.53 8.44 -17.91
C THR A 243 15.26 7.46 -17.03
N HIS A 244 16.57 7.29 -17.24
CA HIS A 244 17.40 6.34 -16.53
C HIS A 244 18.70 6.98 -16.03
N PRO A 245 19.25 6.56 -14.88
CA PRO A 245 20.58 7.00 -14.45
C PRO A 245 21.65 6.47 -15.41
N LYS A 246 22.82 7.13 -15.45
CA LYS A 246 23.94 6.71 -16.34
C LYS A 246 24.58 5.40 -15.92
N THR A 247 24.42 4.96 -14.67
CA THR A 247 24.94 3.70 -14.15
C THR A 247 23.97 3.07 -13.17
N ALA A 248 23.97 1.74 -13.12
CA ALA A 248 23.14 0.95 -12.18
C ALA A 248 23.44 1.27 -10.71
N GLY A 249 24.67 1.66 -10.39
CA GLY A 249 25.05 2.05 -9.03
C GLY A 249 24.23 3.22 -8.48
N GLN A 250 23.72 4.09 -9.33
CA GLN A 250 22.85 5.19 -8.94
C GLN A 250 21.45 4.73 -8.50
N VAL A 251 21.03 3.50 -8.82
CA VAL A 251 19.79 2.89 -8.29
C VAL A 251 19.90 2.64 -6.79
N GLY A 252 21.08 2.27 -6.30
CA GLY A 252 21.39 2.08 -4.88
C GLY A 252 21.00 0.71 -4.35
N LEU A 253 19.71 0.39 -4.31
CA LEU A 253 19.16 -0.86 -3.74
C LEU A 253 17.89 -1.27 -4.46
N ILE A 254 17.71 -2.57 -4.67
CA ILE A 254 16.41 -3.17 -5.04
C ILE A 254 15.99 -4.12 -3.92
N LYS A 255 14.74 -4.02 -3.46
CA LYS A 255 14.16 -4.90 -2.44
C LYS A 255 12.83 -5.48 -2.92
N ILE A 256 12.75 -6.80 -3.02
CA ILE A 256 11.47 -7.50 -3.22
C ILE A 256 10.72 -7.53 -1.89
N LEU A 257 9.49 -7.04 -1.89
CA LEU A 257 8.63 -6.97 -0.70
C LEU A 257 7.80 -8.25 -0.53
N LYS A 258 7.19 -8.72 -1.63
CA LYS A 258 6.42 -9.98 -1.67
C LYS A 258 6.21 -10.48 -3.10
N VAL A 259 5.79 -11.73 -3.21
CA VAL A 259 5.38 -12.39 -4.45
C VAL A 259 3.99 -12.96 -4.27
N GLU A 260 3.11 -12.74 -5.25
CA GLU A 260 1.74 -13.23 -5.25
C GLU A 260 1.37 -13.86 -6.61
N ASN A 261 0.47 -14.84 -6.59
CA ASN A 261 -0.14 -15.33 -7.82
C ASN A 261 -1.14 -14.30 -8.36
N TYR A 262 -1.04 -13.96 -9.64
CA TYR A 262 -1.88 -12.97 -10.28
C TYR A 262 -2.23 -13.35 -11.73
N LYS A 263 -3.48 -13.70 -12.00
CA LYS A 263 -4.00 -14.00 -13.35
C LYS A 263 -3.14 -15.00 -14.15
N GLY A 264 -2.70 -16.08 -13.50
CA GLY A 264 -1.82 -17.08 -14.12
C GLY A 264 -0.34 -16.70 -14.19
N MET A 265 0.02 -15.53 -13.71
CA MET A 265 1.39 -15.00 -13.60
C MET A 265 1.78 -14.82 -12.13
N PHE A 266 2.98 -14.31 -11.90
CA PHE A 266 3.49 -13.94 -10.58
C PHE A 266 3.67 -12.45 -10.52
N ARG A 267 2.94 -11.79 -9.59
CA ARG A 267 3.13 -10.38 -9.30
C ARG A 267 4.20 -10.20 -8.24
N ILE A 268 5.26 -9.52 -8.61
CA ILE A 268 6.39 -9.18 -7.74
C ILE A 268 6.19 -7.75 -7.27
N PHE A 269 6.02 -7.56 -5.97
CA PHE A 269 6.01 -6.24 -5.33
C PHE A 269 7.43 -5.93 -4.90
N PHE A 270 7.92 -4.77 -5.26
CA PHE A 270 9.28 -4.37 -4.95
C PHE A 270 9.42 -2.86 -4.86
N GLU A 271 10.55 -2.41 -4.32
CA GLU A 271 10.99 -1.04 -4.35
C GLU A 271 12.45 -0.95 -4.72
N ALA A 272 12.86 0.23 -5.19
CA ALA A 272 14.24 0.55 -5.52
C ALA A 272 14.65 1.91 -4.95
N GLY A 273 15.94 2.13 -4.88
CA GLY A 273 16.53 3.41 -4.50
C GLY A 273 16.24 3.84 -3.08
N GLN A 274 16.00 5.12 -2.94
CA GLN A 274 15.73 5.75 -1.66
C GLN A 274 14.51 5.16 -0.96
N ARG A 275 13.47 4.76 -1.71
CA ARG A 275 12.25 4.16 -1.14
C ARG A 275 12.50 2.78 -0.56
N ALA A 276 13.33 1.96 -1.21
CA ALA A 276 13.74 0.66 -0.66
C ALA A 276 14.52 0.82 0.67
N LEU A 277 15.37 1.84 0.77
CA LEU A 277 16.09 2.16 2.00
C LEU A 277 15.13 2.67 3.09
N ALA A 278 14.17 3.51 2.75
CA ALA A 278 13.17 4.03 3.69
C ALA A 278 12.29 2.90 4.25
N ASP A 279 11.84 1.96 3.40
CA ASP A 279 11.11 0.77 3.82
C ASP A 279 11.94 -0.12 4.77
N TYR A 280 13.24 -0.30 4.49
CA TYR A 280 14.14 -1.03 5.37
C TYR A 280 14.29 -0.33 6.73
N HIS A 281 14.51 0.99 6.76
CA HIS A 281 14.62 1.77 8.00
C HIS A 281 13.34 1.64 8.84
N MET A 282 12.18 1.85 8.23
CA MET A 282 10.90 1.72 8.94
C MET A 282 10.76 0.33 9.60
N LYS A 283 11.05 -0.74 8.87
CA LYS A 283 10.95 -2.11 9.39
C LYS A 283 12.00 -2.40 10.48
N HIS A 284 13.22 -1.88 10.31
CA HIS A 284 14.28 -2.00 11.30
C HIS A 284 13.88 -1.30 12.61
N ASP A 285 13.39 -0.06 12.52
CA ASP A 285 12.99 0.72 13.68
C ASP A 285 11.84 0.06 14.45
N MET A 286 10.81 -0.45 13.73
CA MET A 286 9.72 -1.22 14.33
C MET A 286 10.22 -2.46 15.08
N LEU A 287 11.15 -3.22 14.49
CA LEU A 287 11.73 -4.39 15.15
C LEU A 287 12.58 -3.99 16.36
N GLN A 288 13.33 -2.89 16.26
CA GLN A 288 14.14 -2.38 17.36
C GLN A 288 13.27 -1.93 18.55
N GLU A 289 12.16 -1.23 18.27
CA GLU A 289 11.17 -0.85 19.29
C GLU A 289 10.61 -2.10 19.97
N MET A 290 10.16 -3.10 19.20
CA MET A 290 9.64 -4.37 19.74
C MET A 290 10.68 -5.11 20.59
N SER A 291 11.94 -5.05 20.23
CA SER A 291 13.06 -5.66 20.95
C SER A 291 13.31 -4.95 22.29
N ASN A 292 13.33 -3.60 22.26
CA ASN A 292 13.52 -2.76 23.44
C ASN A 292 12.39 -2.97 24.46
N ASP A 293 11.13 -2.96 24.01
CA ASP A 293 9.95 -3.23 24.88
C ASP A 293 10.02 -4.56 25.61
N ARG A 294 10.69 -5.53 24.99
CA ARG A 294 10.82 -6.90 25.55
C ARG A 294 12.15 -7.16 26.21
N SER A 295 13.04 -6.15 26.21
CA SER A 295 14.41 -6.22 26.79
C SER A 295 15.16 -7.46 26.30
N CYS A 296 15.26 -7.61 24.98
CA CYS A 296 16.00 -8.69 24.31
C CYS A 296 16.74 -8.17 23.08
N SER A 297 17.63 -8.98 22.48
CA SER A 297 18.23 -8.69 21.16
C SER A 297 17.22 -8.92 20.04
N LEU A 298 17.51 -8.41 18.82
CA LEU A 298 16.66 -8.67 17.65
C LEU A 298 16.63 -10.16 17.31
N GLU A 299 17.75 -10.84 17.47
CA GLU A 299 17.89 -12.27 17.20
C GLU A 299 17.04 -13.11 18.15
N ASP A 300 16.92 -12.69 19.41
CA ASP A 300 16.16 -13.40 20.45
C ASP A 300 14.65 -13.05 20.44
N LEU A 301 14.26 -12.01 19.72
CA LEU A 301 12.88 -11.50 19.71
C LEU A 301 11.82 -12.58 19.35
N PRO A 302 12.02 -13.45 18.34
CA PRO A 302 11.06 -14.51 18.00
C PRO A 302 10.84 -15.49 19.17
N GLU A 303 11.92 -15.92 19.81
CA GLU A 303 11.83 -16.86 20.95
C GLU A 303 11.22 -16.19 22.18
N LYS A 304 11.51 -14.91 22.40
CA LYS A 304 10.89 -14.13 23.48
C LYS A 304 9.39 -14.01 23.31
N ILE A 305 8.91 -13.76 22.08
CA ILE A 305 7.47 -13.70 21.77
C ILE A 305 6.82 -15.04 22.02
N LYS A 306 7.38 -16.15 21.52
CA LYS A 306 6.87 -17.51 21.79
C LYS A 306 6.79 -17.81 23.29
N GLY A 307 7.81 -17.39 24.04
CA GLY A 307 7.83 -17.55 25.49
C GLY A 307 6.72 -16.77 26.21
N ILE A 308 6.40 -15.57 25.74
CA ILE A 308 5.28 -14.77 26.26
C ILE A 308 3.93 -15.43 25.93
N GLU A 309 3.76 -15.92 24.72
CA GLU A 309 2.55 -16.62 24.28
C GLU A 309 2.32 -17.89 25.10
N ALA A 310 3.37 -18.69 25.34
CA ALA A 310 3.28 -19.87 26.20
C ALA A 310 2.86 -19.51 27.62
N LYS A 311 3.48 -18.50 28.25
CA LYS A 311 3.10 -18.02 29.58
C LYS A 311 1.65 -17.53 29.64
N LEU A 312 1.19 -16.85 28.60
CA LEU A 312 -0.20 -16.40 28.49
C LEU A 312 -1.16 -17.58 28.39
N ALA A 313 -0.81 -18.62 27.63
CA ALA A 313 -1.60 -19.84 27.52
C ALA A 313 -1.70 -20.58 28.88
N ASP A 314 -0.57 -20.71 29.58
CA ASP A 314 -0.52 -21.33 30.90
C ASP A 314 -1.33 -20.53 31.94
N ALA A 315 -1.22 -19.22 31.95
CA ALA A 315 -1.98 -18.34 32.82
C ALA A 315 -3.50 -18.46 32.56
N LYS A 316 -3.92 -18.50 31.30
CA LYS A 316 -5.33 -18.72 30.91
C LYS A 316 -5.82 -20.10 31.36
N GLY A 317 -5.00 -21.14 31.19
CA GLY A 317 -5.31 -22.49 31.67
C GLY A 317 -5.49 -22.57 33.20
N SER A 318 -4.56 -21.95 33.93
CA SER A 318 -4.63 -21.86 35.41
C SER A 318 -5.86 -21.09 35.88
N LEU A 319 -6.18 -19.97 35.24
CA LEU A 319 -7.39 -19.21 35.55
C LEU A 319 -8.67 -20.04 35.31
N ALA A 320 -8.73 -20.76 34.18
CA ALA A 320 -9.87 -21.62 33.88
C ALA A 320 -10.04 -22.75 34.92
N ALA A 321 -8.93 -23.35 35.39
CA ALA A 321 -8.95 -24.36 36.43
C ALA A 321 -9.44 -23.78 37.76
N ILE A 322 -8.95 -22.61 38.17
CA ILE A 322 -9.39 -21.92 39.40
C ILE A 322 -10.89 -21.56 39.29
N LYS A 323 -11.32 -21.00 38.16
CA LYS A 323 -12.76 -20.70 37.94
C LYS A 323 -13.63 -21.94 38.06
N LYS A 324 -13.19 -23.09 37.53
CA LYS A 324 -13.94 -24.33 37.62
C LYS A 324 -14.12 -24.79 39.08
N VAL A 325 -13.08 -24.67 39.91
CA VAL A 325 -13.15 -24.99 41.33
C VAL A 325 -14.10 -24.03 42.06
N LEU A 326 -13.99 -22.72 41.78
CA LEU A 326 -14.85 -21.70 42.35
C LEU A 326 -16.32 -21.95 41.97
N LEU A 327 -16.63 -22.19 40.70
CA LEU A 327 -17.98 -22.52 40.24
C LEU A 327 -18.55 -23.77 40.93
N SER A 328 -17.74 -24.84 41.12
CA SER A 328 -18.17 -26.02 41.86
C SER A 328 -18.50 -25.70 43.34
N ALA A 329 -17.72 -24.86 43.99
CA ALA A 329 -17.98 -24.44 45.36
C ALA A 329 -19.26 -23.59 45.46
N GLU A 330 -19.45 -22.64 44.53
CA GLU A 330 -20.65 -21.80 44.47
C GLU A 330 -21.90 -22.64 44.14
N GLN A 331 -21.77 -23.64 43.27
CA GLN A 331 -22.83 -24.60 42.98
C GLN A 331 -23.28 -25.35 44.24
N GLN A 332 -22.32 -25.85 45.05
CA GLN A 332 -22.63 -26.51 46.32
C GLN A 332 -23.35 -25.58 47.31
N LYS A 333 -22.87 -24.34 47.45
CA LYS A 333 -23.53 -23.33 48.31
C LYS A 333 -24.96 -23.04 47.84
N LEU A 334 -25.16 -22.89 46.56
CA LEU A 334 -26.45 -22.62 45.94
C LEU A 334 -27.42 -23.81 46.12
N ASP A 335 -26.94 -25.06 45.99
CA ASP A 335 -27.72 -26.25 46.24
C ASP A 335 -28.17 -26.33 47.72
N ILE A 336 -27.27 -26.08 48.66
CA ILE A 336 -27.60 -26.01 50.11
C ILE A 336 -28.64 -24.91 50.37
N ALA A 337 -28.48 -23.73 49.78
CA ALA A 337 -29.42 -22.62 49.95
C ALA A 337 -30.80 -22.92 49.38
N LEU A 338 -30.86 -23.64 48.25
CA LEU A 338 -32.11 -24.09 47.64
C LEU A 338 -32.87 -25.11 48.52
N ASP A 339 -32.13 -26.04 49.14
CA ASP A 339 -32.71 -27.07 50.00
C ASP A 339 -33.17 -26.53 51.41
N ALA A 340 -32.45 -25.53 51.92
CA ALA A 340 -32.72 -24.92 53.20
C ALA A 340 -33.81 -23.83 53.19
N SER A 341 -34.24 -23.37 52.02
CA SER A 341 -35.16 -22.23 51.87
C SER A 341 -36.35 -22.58 50.99
N GLU A 342 -37.56 -22.21 51.39
CA GLU A 342 -38.80 -22.32 50.61
C GLU A 342 -39.13 -21.01 49.88
N THR A 343 -38.21 -20.01 49.88
CA THR A 343 -38.46 -18.71 49.25
C THR A 343 -38.65 -18.84 47.73
N THR A 344 -39.60 -18.07 47.19
CA THR A 344 -39.88 -18.03 45.76
C THR A 344 -38.73 -17.41 44.98
N VAL A 345 -37.98 -16.45 45.55
CA VAL A 345 -36.84 -15.77 44.93
C VAL A 345 -35.59 -16.00 45.77
N LEU A 346 -34.60 -16.68 45.19
CA LEU A 346 -33.30 -16.90 45.80
C LEU A 346 -32.26 -16.03 45.09
N VAL A 347 -31.62 -15.12 45.83
CA VAL A 347 -30.49 -14.31 45.34
C VAL A 347 -29.19 -14.89 45.89
N HIS A 348 -28.23 -15.19 44.99
CA HIS A 348 -26.93 -15.77 45.36
C HIS A 348 -25.80 -14.93 44.71
N PRO A 349 -24.92 -14.35 45.52
CA PRO A 349 -23.77 -13.59 44.98
C PRO A 349 -22.70 -14.55 44.47
N LEU A 350 -22.07 -14.19 43.36
CA LEU A 350 -20.97 -14.90 42.73
C LEU A 350 -19.76 -13.98 42.65
N GLU A 351 -18.95 -13.94 43.68
CA GLU A 351 -17.74 -13.12 43.75
C GLU A 351 -16.64 -13.65 42.82
N ASN A 352 -15.92 -12.76 42.12
CA ASN A 352 -14.85 -13.08 41.18
C ASN A 352 -15.28 -13.98 39.99
N LEU A 353 -16.56 -14.00 39.67
CA LEU A 353 -17.17 -14.71 38.54
C LEU A 353 -17.90 -13.71 37.63
N THR A 354 -17.78 -13.92 36.33
CA THR A 354 -18.44 -13.07 35.34
C THR A 354 -19.90 -13.45 35.11
N MET A 355 -20.67 -12.56 34.51
CA MET A 355 -22.04 -12.86 34.09
C MET A 355 -22.11 -14.07 33.13
N ASP A 356 -21.07 -14.32 32.32
CA ASP A 356 -21.01 -15.52 31.48
C ASP A 356 -20.78 -16.80 32.30
N ASP A 357 -19.97 -16.73 33.35
CA ASP A 357 -19.79 -17.83 34.30
C ASP A 357 -21.12 -18.11 35.05
N ALA A 358 -21.82 -17.07 35.52
CA ALA A 358 -23.14 -17.15 36.14
C ALA A 358 -24.18 -17.73 35.15
N PHE A 359 -24.17 -17.34 33.90
CA PHE A 359 -25.08 -17.88 32.88
C PHE A 359 -24.82 -19.36 32.63
N ASN A 360 -23.57 -19.81 32.61
CA ASN A 360 -23.24 -21.22 32.45
C ASN A 360 -23.69 -22.02 33.66
N LEU A 361 -23.47 -21.51 34.89
CA LEU A 361 -23.97 -22.14 36.12
C LEU A 361 -25.50 -22.20 36.13
N SER A 362 -26.21 -21.16 35.71
CA SER A 362 -27.66 -21.10 35.70
C SER A 362 -28.33 -22.20 34.87
N LYS A 363 -27.66 -22.69 33.82
CA LYS A 363 -28.19 -23.76 32.94
C LYS A 363 -28.48 -25.07 33.71
N GLU A 364 -27.70 -25.38 34.75
CA GLU A 364 -27.87 -26.57 35.54
C GLU A 364 -29.13 -26.49 36.40
N TYR A 365 -29.60 -25.29 36.73
CA TYR A 365 -30.77 -25.05 37.59
C TYR A 365 -32.09 -25.00 36.83
N MET A 366 -32.07 -24.76 35.53
CA MET A 366 -33.27 -24.71 34.68
C MET A 366 -34.02 -26.03 34.62
N GLY A 367 -33.36 -27.17 34.90
CA GLY A 367 -33.94 -28.52 34.93
C GLY A 367 -34.11 -29.16 36.30
N LYS A 368 -33.60 -28.54 37.39
CA LYS A 368 -33.63 -29.14 38.74
C LYS A 368 -35.03 -29.08 39.36
N PRO A 369 -35.59 -30.17 39.88
CA PRO A 369 -36.91 -30.17 40.54
C PRO A 369 -37.07 -29.14 41.65
N ALA A 370 -36.00 -28.89 42.45
CA ALA A 370 -35.96 -27.91 43.54
C ALA A 370 -36.17 -26.45 43.04
N CYS A 371 -36.07 -26.18 41.76
CA CYS A 371 -36.27 -24.85 41.15
C CYS A 371 -37.69 -24.64 40.60
N LYS A 372 -38.59 -25.62 40.76
CA LYS A 372 -39.97 -25.51 40.25
C LYS A 372 -40.72 -24.39 40.96
N GLY A 373 -41.21 -23.41 40.16
CA GLY A 373 -41.93 -22.23 40.64
C GLY A 373 -41.04 -21.18 41.31
N ARG A 374 -39.72 -21.33 41.27
CA ARG A 374 -38.73 -20.45 41.93
C ARG A 374 -37.93 -19.65 40.88
N LEU A 375 -37.55 -18.43 41.28
CA LEU A 375 -36.62 -17.59 40.59
C LEU A 375 -35.25 -17.65 41.27
N ILE A 376 -34.20 -18.02 40.52
CA ILE A 376 -32.80 -17.95 40.97
C ILE A 376 -32.19 -16.73 40.35
N MET A 377 -31.59 -15.86 41.16
CA MET A 377 -30.91 -14.65 40.74
C MET A 377 -29.43 -14.78 41.17
N LEU A 378 -28.56 -15.02 40.20
CA LEU A 378 -27.11 -15.05 40.38
C LEU A 378 -26.56 -13.64 40.19
N TYR A 379 -26.01 -13.05 41.24
CA TYR A 379 -25.48 -11.68 41.24
C TYR A 379 -23.98 -11.70 41.04
N CYS A 380 -23.49 -10.97 40.08
CA CYS A 380 -22.06 -10.75 39.80
C CYS A 380 -21.70 -9.32 40.22
N PRO A 381 -21.09 -9.13 41.40
CA PRO A 381 -20.80 -7.81 41.95
C PRO A 381 -19.91 -6.97 41.06
N GLU A 382 -18.85 -7.54 40.51
CA GLU A 382 -17.85 -6.85 39.71
C GLU A 382 -18.44 -6.27 38.39
N GLU A 383 -19.54 -6.86 37.90
CA GLU A 383 -20.23 -6.42 36.70
C GLU A 383 -21.58 -5.74 37.02
N THR A 384 -21.91 -5.60 38.32
CA THR A 384 -23.20 -5.06 38.80
C THR A 384 -24.38 -5.65 38.03
N SER A 385 -24.38 -7.00 37.91
CA SER A 385 -25.27 -7.70 37.00
C SER A 385 -25.94 -8.92 37.63
N TYR A 386 -27.10 -9.28 37.12
CA TYR A 386 -27.82 -10.50 37.45
C TYR A 386 -27.97 -11.44 36.26
N VAL A 387 -27.85 -12.73 36.53
CA VAL A 387 -28.39 -13.76 35.66
C VAL A 387 -29.58 -14.40 36.39
N LEU A 388 -30.75 -14.29 35.81
CA LEU A 388 -32.00 -14.88 36.25
C LEU A 388 -32.16 -16.27 35.64
N ALA A 389 -32.59 -17.24 36.40
CA ALA A 389 -32.93 -18.58 35.94
C ALA A 389 -34.21 -19.10 36.62
N SER A 390 -35.04 -19.81 35.85
CA SER A 390 -36.24 -20.50 36.33
C SER A 390 -36.55 -21.70 35.43
N GLN A 391 -37.61 -22.41 35.72
CA GLN A 391 -38.18 -23.46 34.85
C GLN A 391 -39.27 -22.92 33.91
N GLY A 392 -39.21 -21.62 33.58
CA GLY A 392 -40.17 -20.94 32.73
C GLY A 392 -41.31 -20.23 33.46
N THR A 393 -41.46 -20.53 34.75
CA THR A 393 -42.36 -19.82 35.68
C THR A 393 -41.65 -19.65 36.99
N PRO A 394 -41.32 -18.39 37.41
CA PRO A 394 -41.58 -17.11 36.70
C PRO A 394 -40.83 -16.95 35.36
N ASP A 395 -41.37 -16.15 34.42
CA ASP A 395 -40.73 -15.84 33.14
C ASP A 395 -39.61 -14.82 33.35
N CYS A 396 -38.36 -15.28 33.25
CA CYS A 396 -37.16 -14.46 33.49
C CYS A 396 -37.06 -13.27 32.50
N GLY A 397 -37.37 -13.48 31.19
CA GLY A 397 -37.29 -12.47 30.18
C GLY A 397 -38.35 -11.37 30.40
N ALA A 398 -39.58 -11.76 30.75
CA ALA A 398 -40.66 -10.83 31.06
C ALA A 398 -40.31 -9.97 32.30
N LEU A 399 -39.78 -10.58 33.36
CA LEU A 399 -39.37 -9.86 34.56
C LEU A 399 -38.27 -8.81 34.29
N VAL A 400 -37.26 -9.16 33.54
CA VAL A 400 -36.19 -8.21 33.21
C VAL A 400 -36.73 -7.08 32.32
N LYS A 401 -37.53 -7.39 31.31
CA LYS A 401 -38.11 -6.41 30.41
C LYS A 401 -39.03 -5.43 31.13
N GLU A 402 -39.80 -5.90 32.08
CA GLU A 402 -40.78 -5.08 32.81
C GLU A 402 -40.13 -4.24 33.92
N TYR A 403 -39.19 -4.82 34.70
CA TYR A 403 -38.73 -4.19 35.93
C TYR A 403 -37.31 -3.61 35.91
N ALA A 404 -36.39 -4.09 35.02
CA ALA A 404 -35.02 -3.61 35.08
C ALA A 404 -34.90 -2.10 34.75
N GLY A 405 -35.75 -1.60 33.85
CA GLY A 405 -35.76 -0.20 33.43
C GLY A 405 -36.14 0.78 34.56
N PHE A 406 -36.86 0.36 35.59
CA PHE A 406 -37.22 1.21 36.74
C PHE A 406 -36.01 1.69 37.54
N TYR A 407 -34.93 0.94 37.49
CA TYR A 407 -33.69 1.24 38.19
C TYR A 407 -32.52 1.47 37.22
N GLY A 408 -32.80 2.01 36.04
CA GLY A 408 -31.77 2.31 35.01
C GLY A 408 -31.10 1.06 34.44
N GLY A 409 -31.60 -0.13 34.75
CA GLY A 409 -31.05 -1.40 34.27
C GLY A 409 -31.38 -1.67 32.79
N LYS A 410 -30.48 -2.41 32.14
CA LYS A 410 -30.64 -2.90 30.79
C LYS A 410 -30.48 -4.41 30.78
N GLY A 411 -31.27 -5.08 29.93
CA GLY A 411 -31.14 -6.53 29.84
C GLY A 411 -32.24 -7.15 28.98
N GLY A 412 -32.32 -8.48 29.07
CA GLY A 412 -33.32 -9.27 28.37
C GLY A 412 -32.96 -10.74 28.39
N GLY A 413 -33.83 -11.55 27.81
CA GLY A 413 -33.64 -12.99 27.77
C GLY A 413 -34.90 -13.70 27.31
N ARG A 414 -34.99 -14.97 27.65
CA ARG A 414 -36.14 -15.84 27.41
C ARG A 414 -36.78 -16.25 28.74
N ASN A 415 -37.87 -16.99 28.70
CA ASN A 415 -38.61 -17.43 29.85
C ASN A 415 -37.75 -18.22 30.91
N LEU A 416 -36.81 -19.06 30.42
CA LEU A 416 -35.94 -19.87 31.28
C LEU A 416 -34.78 -19.10 31.87
N SER A 417 -34.24 -18.09 31.20
CA SER A 417 -33.13 -17.30 31.65
C SER A 417 -33.07 -15.93 31.01
N ALA A 418 -32.63 -14.94 31.82
CA ALA A 418 -32.44 -13.56 31.38
C ALA A 418 -31.24 -12.94 32.10
N ARG A 419 -30.70 -11.86 31.53
CA ARG A 419 -29.60 -11.08 32.08
C ARG A 419 -30.06 -9.65 32.34
N ALA A 420 -29.62 -9.05 33.43
CA ALA A 420 -29.87 -7.65 33.75
C ALA A 420 -28.58 -7.00 34.26
N ILE A 421 -28.23 -5.84 33.74
CA ILE A 421 -27.02 -5.09 34.09
C ILE A 421 -27.48 -3.73 34.62
N PHE A 422 -26.85 -3.26 35.68
CA PHE A 422 -27.15 -1.98 36.32
C PHE A 422 -25.93 -1.11 36.41
N THR A 423 -26.14 0.20 36.63
CA THR A 423 -25.04 1.16 36.71
C THR A 423 -24.44 1.20 38.14
N THR A 424 -25.25 0.93 39.14
CA THR A 424 -24.84 0.94 40.56
C THR A 424 -25.29 -0.32 41.29
N GLU A 425 -24.57 -0.66 42.37
CA GLU A 425 -24.95 -1.77 43.23
C GLU A 425 -26.30 -1.52 43.93
N GLU A 426 -26.60 -0.26 44.24
CA GLU A 426 -27.86 0.15 44.86
C GLU A 426 -29.05 -0.14 43.94
N ASP A 427 -28.95 0.23 42.66
CA ASP A 427 -29.96 -0.08 41.64
C ASP A 427 -30.18 -1.58 41.47
N ALA A 428 -29.08 -2.34 41.43
CA ALA A 428 -29.12 -3.79 41.34
C ALA A 428 -29.83 -4.41 42.57
N ALA A 429 -29.54 -3.91 43.78
CA ALA A 429 -30.16 -4.37 45.02
C ALA A 429 -31.65 -4.05 45.04
N LEU A 430 -32.06 -2.84 44.63
CA LEU A 430 -33.46 -2.42 44.56
C LEU A 430 -34.25 -3.27 43.54
N PHE A 431 -33.65 -3.63 42.42
CA PHE A 431 -34.25 -4.55 41.45
C PHE A 431 -34.52 -5.92 42.05
N ALA A 432 -33.54 -6.49 42.78
CA ALA A 432 -33.70 -7.79 43.44
C ALA A 432 -34.76 -7.75 44.54
N GLU A 433 -34.84 -6.66 45.32
CA GLU A 433 -35.86 -6.46 46.33
C GLU A 433 -37.25 -6.35 45.74
N LEU A 434 -37.40 -5.62 44.62
CA LEU A 434 -38.66 -5.52 43.89
C LEU A 434 -39.17 -6.91 43.46
N LEU A 435 -38.30 -7.71 42.84
CA LEU A 435 -38.67 -9.05 42.39
C LEU A 435 -39.05 -9.99 43.56
N ARG A 436 -38.36 -9.86 44.70
CA ARG A 436 -38.75 -10.59 45.93
C ARG A 436 -40.16 -10.23 46.39
N LYS A 437 -40.53 -8.95 46.40
CA LYS A 437 -41.85 -8.46 46.78
C LYS A 437 -42.94 -8.82 45.75
N HIS A 438 -42.61 -8.86 44.50
CA HIS A 438 -43.55 -9.13 43.41
C HIS A 438 -43.91 -10.63 43.31
N LEU A 439 -43.01 -11.53 43.68
CA LEU A 439 -43.18 -12.99 43.54
C LEU A 439 -43.47 -13.71 44.87
N GLN A 440 -43.63 -12.97 45.97
CA GLN A 440 -44.16 -13.51 47.23
C GLN A 440 -45.68 -13.65 47.13
#